data_95b23aa4be61bd94480286f74f1e89e0
#
_entry.id   95b23aa4be61bd94480286f74f1e89e0
#
_cell.length_a   1.000
_cell.length_b   1.000
_cell.length_c   1.000
_cell.angle_alpha   90.00
_cell.angle_beta   90.00
_cell.angle_gamma   90.00
#
_symmetry.space_group_name_H-M   'P 1'
#
loop_
_entity.id
_entity.type
_entity.pdbx_description
1 polymer ?
#
loop_
_entity_poly.entity_id
_entity_poly.type
_entity_poly.pdbx_seq_one_letter_code
_entity_poly.pdbx_strand_id
1 'polypeptide(L)'
;MMRIFLTGLILMMAPVLHASEQRPCSIMLKFGHDKFGPVALYNLTLQTTNRTGRDVSAVSTLFFNGDGQLLGNTELSCIGSNGPLGAGSTGECSKLMQTIDGKMMEKFGTETWTAVVNTQLDQLNSIRQCEVIGFRYSEKRKGDKITNSGN
;
A
#
# COMPACT_ATOMS: atom_id res chain seq x y z
N MET A 1 -65.89 25.90 -7.70
CA MET A 1 -64.51 26.32 -7.31
C MET A 1 -63.73 25.12 -6.85
N MET A 2 -62.92 24.54 -7.70
CA MET A 2 -62.14 23.32 -7.44
C MET A 2 -60.65 23.71 -7.24
N ARG A 3 -60.15 23.59 -6.02
CA ARG A 3 -58.76 23.88 -5.70
C ARG A 3 -57.93 22.60 -5.85
N ILE A 4 -57.08 22.59 -6.88
CA ILE A 4 -56.09 21.53 -7.13
C ILE A 4 -54.89 21.82 -6.26
N PHE A 5 -54.61 20.93 -5.25
CA PHE A 5 -53.34 20.95 -4.49
C PHE A 5 -52.29 20.15 -5.30
N LEU A 6 -51.33 20.87 -5.82
CA LEU A 6 -50.18 20.28 -6.47
C LEU A 6 -49.11 19.95 -5.39
N THR A 7 -49.04 18.68 -4.94
CA THR A 7 -48.03 18.23 -3.99
C THR A 7 -46.72 17.96 -4.73
N GLY A 8 -45.77 18.87 -4.63
CA GLY A 8 -44.43 18.70 -5.19
C GLY A 8 -43.64 17.64 -4.41
N LEU A 9 -43.33 16.53 -5.06
CA LEU A 9 -42.45 15.49 -4.55
C LEU A 9 -40.98 15.91 -4.72
N ILE A 10 -40.35 16.42 -3.66
CA ILE A 10 -38.91 16.74 -3.65
C ILE A 10 -38.14 15.44 -3.48
N LEU A 11 -37.56 14.93 -4.57
CA LEU A 11 -36.57 13.84 -4.50
C LEU A 11 -35.27 14.39 -3.88
N MET A 12 -35.03 14.07 -2.60
CA MET A 12 -33.72 14.30 -1.98
C MET A 12 -32.74 13.28 -2.55
N MET A 13 -31.89 13.70 -3.50
CA MET A 13 -30.69 12.96 -3.89
C MET A 13 -29.69 13.02 -2.73
N ALA A 14 -29.63 11.98 -1.91
CA ALA A 14 -28.56 11.80 -0.93
C ALA A 14 -27.22 11.61 -1.68
N PRO A 15 -26.16 12.37 -1.33
CA PRO A 15 -24.85 12.12 -1.91
C PRO A 15 -24.41 10.71 -1.44
N VAL A 16 -24.07 9.84 -2.39
CA VAL A 16 -23.44 8.57 -2.10
C VAL A 16 -22.02 8.89 -1.64
N LEU A 17 -21.83 9.02 -0.33
CA LEU A 17 -20.50 9.02 0.28
C LEU A 17 -19.86 7.68 -0.07
N HIS A 18 -18.92 7.68 -0.99
CA HIS A 18 -18.02 6.56 -1.21
C HIS A 18 -17.15 6.48 0.04
N ALA A 19 -17.55 5.66 1.00
CA ALA A 19 -16.69 5.31 2.11
C ALA A 19 -15.48 4.59 1.52
N SER A 20 -14.31 5.23 1.58
CA SER A 20 -13.06 4.61 1.20
C SER A 20 -12.85 3.38 2.09
N GLU A 21 -12.54 2.26 1.45
CA GLU A 21 -12.48 0.96 2.11
C GLU A 21 -11.14 0.82 2.85
N GLN A 22 -11.17 0.93 4.17
CA GLN A 22 -10.01 0.57 4.99
C GLN A 22 -9.79 -0.95 4.95
N ARG A 23 -8.54 -1.36 4.76
CA ARG A 23 -8.13 -2.76 4.67
C ARG A 23 -7.02 -3.05 5.65
N PRO A 24 -6.93 -4.29 6.16
CA PRO A 24 -5.79 -4.70 6.95
C PRO A 24 -4.50 -4.52 6.16
N CYS A 25 -3.50 -3.93 6.80
CA CYS A 25 -2.12 -3.94 6.34
C CYS A 25 -1.21 -4.36 7.49
N SER A 26 0.02 -4.76 7.19
CA SER A 26 0.92 -5.31 8.18
C SER A 26 2.37 -4.88 7.92
N ILE A 27 3.14 -4.89 9.00
CA ILE A 27 4.60 -4.77 8.91
C ILE A 27 5.19 -6.18 8.78
N MET A 28 5.95 -6.40 7.71
CA MET A 28 6.72 -7.62 7.50
C MET A 28 8.20 -7.34 7.82
N LEU A 29 8.71 -8.00 8.86
CA LEU A 29 10.13 -7.97 9.18
C LEU A 29 10.86 -9.03 8.35
N LYS A 30 11.87 -8.61 7.61
CA LYS A 30 12.79 -9.48 6.87
C LYS A 30 14.21 -9.25 7.36
N PHE A 31 14.99 -10.31 7.40
CA PHE A 31 16.41 -10.24 7.72
C PHE A 31 17.24 -10.42 6.45
N GLY A 32 18.26 -9.59 6.33
CA GLY A 32 19.28 -9.66 5.29
C GLY A 32 20.67 -9.61 5.92
N HIS A 33 21.68 -9.43 5.09
CA HIS A 33 23.07 -9.25 5.49
C HIS A 33 23.69 -8.10 4.67
N ASP A 34 24.47 -7.29 5.34
CA ASP A 34 25.40 -6.35 4.71
C ASP A 34 26.84 -6.69 5.09
N LYS A 35 27.79 -5.84 4.71
CA LYS A 35 29.22 -6.06 5.00
C LYS A 35 29.59 -5.95 6.49
N PHE A 36 28.69 -5.44 7.32
CA PHE A 36 28.91 -5.24 8.76
C PHE A 36 28.16 -6.25 9.62
N GLY A 37 27.20 -7.01 9.03
CA GLY A 37 26.42 -8.00 9.76
C GLY A 37 24.96 -8.10 9.32
N PRO A 38 24.10 -8.64 10.18
CA PRO A 38 22.68 -8.78 9.89
C PRO A 38 21.98 -7.43 9.79
N VAL A 39 21.01 -7.35 8.87
CA VAL A 39 20.17 -6.17 8.62
C VAL A 39 18.72 -6.55 8.87
N ALA A 40 17.98 -5.70 9.57
CA ALA A 40 16.54 -5.82 9.74
C ALA A 40 15.81 -4.84 8.81
N LEU A 41 14.89 -5.35 8.00
CA LEU A 41 14.13 -4.61 6.98
C LEU A 41 12.65 -4.66 7.33
N TYR A 42 12.03 -3.52 7.57
CA TYR A 42 10.62 -3.38 7.92
C TYR A 42 9.83 -2.93 6.71
N ASN A 43 9.00 -3.80 6.17
CA ASN A 43 8.19 -3.52 4.99
C ASN A 43 6.73 -3.38 5.40
N LEU A 44 6.10 -2.25 5.07
CA LEU A 44 4.65 -2.13 5.10
C LEU A 44 4.10 -2.86 3.87
N THR A 45 3.17 -3.78 4.09
CA THR A 45 2.54 -4.58 3.05
C THR A 45 1.03 -4.44 3.08
N LEU A 46 0.43 -4.37 1.90
CA LEU A 46 -1.01 -4.29 1.69
C LEU A 46 -1.41 -5.20 0.53
N GLN A 47 -2.35 -6.11 0.77
CA GLN A 47 -3.02 -6.82 -0.32
C GLN A 47 -4.15 -5.98 -0.90
N THR A 48 -4.14 -5.79 -2.20
CA THR A 48 -5.18 -5.03 -2.90
C THR A 48 -5.56 -5.67 -4.23
N THR A 49 -6.80 -5.41 -4.66
CA THR A 49 -7.29 -5.81 -5.98
C THR A 49 -7.33 -4.58 -6.87
N ASN A 50 -6.66 -4.65 -8.00
CA ASN A 50 -6.72 -3.59 -9.00
C ASN A 50 -8.07 -3.61 -9.73
N ARG A 51 -9.00 -2.77 -9.29
CA ARG A 51 -10.32 -2.61 -9.92
C ARG A 51 -10.33 -1.54 -11.01
N THR A 52 -9.16 -1.00 -11.37
CA THR A 52 -9.01 -0.06 -12.48
C THR A 52 -8.87 -0.82 -13.80
N GLY A 53 -9.15 -0.18 -14.92
CA GLY A 53 -8.97 -0.79 -16.24
C GLY A 53 -7.52 -0.74 -16.76
N ARG A 54 -6.53 -0.43 -15.91
CA ARG A 54 -5.12 -0.22 -16.29
C ARG A 54 -4.20 -0.91 -15.29
N ASP A 55 -2.98 -1.22 -15.73
CA ASP A 55 -1.96 -1.79 -14.85
C ASP A 55 -1.47 -0.75 -13.84
N VAL A 56 -1.44 -1.14 -12.56
CA VAL A 56 -1.05 -0.28 -11.43
C VAL A 56 0.38 -0.60 -11.02
N SER A 57 1.24 0.42 -11.00
CA SER A 57 2.63 0.30 -10.54
C SER A 57 2.80 0.65 -9.07
N ALA A 58 1.93 1.49 -8.51
CA ALA A 58 1.94 1.84 -7.10
C ALA A 58 0.57 2.34 -6.63
N VAL A 59 0.36 2.33 -5.31
CA VAL A 59 -0.80 2.90 -4.64
C VAL A 59 -0.38 3.92 -3.60
N SER A 60 -1.05 5.07 -3.57
CA SER A 60 -0.93 6.04 -2.48
C SER A 60 -1.85 5.64 -1.35
N THR A 61 -1.34 5.61 -0.13
CA THR A 61 -2.01 4.98 1.00
C THR A 61 -1.90 5.84 2.25
N LEU A 62 -3.01 6.00 2.96
CA LEU A 62 -3.04 6.42 4.36
C LEU A 62 -2.92 5.17 5.24
N PHE A 63 -2.26 5.29 6.39
CA PHE A 63 -2.20 4.19 7.35
C PHE A 63 -2.58 4.64 8.76
N PHE A 64 -3.24 3.73 9.49
CA PHE A 64 -3.91 3.99 10.74
C PHE A 64 -3.53 2.95 11.79
N ASN A 65 -3.63 3.33 13.07
CA ASN A 65 -3.54 2.38 14.17
C ASN A 65 -4.85 1.58 14.36
N GLY A 66 -4.86 0.68 15.35
CA GLY A 66 -6.04 -0.13 15.68
C GLY A 66 -7.26 0.67 16.15
N ASP A 67 -7.07 1.89 16.62
CA ASP A 67 -8.13 2.80 17.08
C ASP A 67 -8.66 3.72 15.95
N GLY A 68 -8.15 3.54 14.73
CA GLY A 68 -8.54 4.35 13.56
C GLY A 68 -7.89 5.73 13.51
N GLN A 69 -6.86 5.99 14.33
CA GLN A 69 -6.10 7.23 14.28
C GLN A 69 -5.13 7.21 13.09
N LEU A 70 -5.13 8.27 12.29
CA LEU A 70 -4.18 8.45 11.19
C LEU A 70 -2.76 8.58 11.73
N LEU A 71 -1.86 7.69 11.28
CA LEU A 71 -0.44 7.70 11.62
C LEU A 71 0.42 8.33 10.53
N GLY A 72 -0.04 8.30 9.26
CA GLY A 72 0.70 8.90 8.16
C GLY A 72 0.22 8.43 6.79
N ASN A 73 1.03 8.74 5.78
CA ASN A 73 0.80 8.34 4.40
C ASN A 73 2.09 7.89 3.73
N THR A 74 1.95 7.07 2.69
CA THR A 74 3.07 6.65 1.85
C THR A 74 2.58 6.10 0.52
N GLU A 75 3.50 5.91 -0.42
CA GLU A 75 3.27 5.19 -1.66
C GLU A 75 3.86 3.78 -1.54
N LEU A 76 3.04 2.76 -1.82
CA LEU A 76 3.45 1.35 -1.86
C LEU A 76 3.66 0.94 -3.31
N SER A 77 4.77 0.31 -3.62
CA SER A 77 5.03 -0.29 -4.94
C SER A 77 4.25 -1.59 -5.10
N CYS A 78 3.55 -1.73 -6.22
CA CYS A 78 2.81 -2.93 -6.60
C CYS A 78 3.54 -3.73 -7.70
N ILE A 79 4.83 -3.45 -7.91
CA ILE A 79 5.64 -4.17 -8.88
C ILE A 79 6.18 -5.44 -8.24
N GLY A 80 5.61 -6.58 -8.61
CA GLY A 80 6.09 -7.91 -8.21
C GLY A 80 7.06 -8.51 -9.22
N SER A 81 7.38 -9.80 -9.06
CA SER A 81 8.24 -10.57 -9.98
C SER A 81 7.73 -10.61 -11.43
N ASN A 82 6.43 -10.47 -11.62
CA ASN A 82 5.77 -10.48 -12.92
C ASN A 82 5.42 -9.09 -13.47
N GLY A 83 5.96 -8.01 -12.85
CA GLY A 83 5.67 -6.63 -13.23
C GLY A 83 4.56 -5.97 -12.42
N PRO A 84 3.92 -4.92 -12.96
CA PRO A 84 2.86 -4.18 -12.30
C PRO A 84 1.62 -5.03 -12.02
N LEU A 85 0.78 -4.60 -11.09
CA LEU A 85 -0.48 -5.26 -10.78
C LEU A 85 -1.47 -5.05 -11.93
N GLY A 86 -1.74 -6.11 -12.69
CA GLY A 86 -2.63 -6.09 -13.85
C GLY A 86 -4.07 -5.72 -13.50
N ALA A 87 -4.82 -5.22 -14.49
CA ALA A 87 -6.24 -4.91 -14.34
C ALA A 87 -7.03 -6.16 -13.90
N GLY A 88 -7.87 -6.03 -12.87
CA GLY A 88 -8.65 -7.12 -12.28
C GLY A 88 -7.86 -8.09 -11.38
N SER A 89 -6.53 -7.96 -11.28
CA SER A 89 -5.69 -8.84 -10.48
C SER A 89 -5.64 -8.42 -9.02
N THR A 90 -5.46 -9.39 -8.12
CA THR A 90 -5.11 -9.18 -6.72
C THR A 90 -3.62 -9.42 -6.51
N GLY A 91 -2.97 -8.57 -5.75
CA GLY A 91 -1.55 -8.70 -5.43
C GLY A 91 -1.14 -7.87 -4.23
N GLU A 92 0.11 -8.02 -3.86
CA GLU A 92 0.72 -7.30 -2.76
C GLU A 92 1.42 -6.02 -3.25
N CYS A 93 1.13 -4.91 -2.56
CA CYS A 93 1.89 -3.68 -2.68
C CYS A 93 2.69 -3.47 -1.40
N SER A 94 3.93 -3.04 -1.52
CA SER A 94 4.80 -2.93 -0.36
C SER A 94 5.76 -1.76 -0.43
N LYS A 95 6.27 -1.34 0.74
CA LYS A 95 7.31 -0.34 0.88
C LYS A 95 8.22 -0.63 2.06
N LEU A 96 9.51 -0.50 1.85
CA LEU A 96 10.48 -0.47 2.93
C LEU A 96 10.30 0.83 3.75
N MET A 97 9.87 0.67 4.99
CA MET A 97 9.62 1.78 5.93
C MET A 97 10.89 2.15 6.68
N GLN A 98 11.64 1.14 7.11
CA GLN A 98 12.85 1.33 7.91
C GLN A 98 13.84 0.17 7.74
N THR A 99 15.10 0.49 7.99
CA THR A 99 16.21 -0.47 8.02
C THR A 99 17.03 -0.23 9.29
N ILE A 100 17.39 -1.32 9.98
CA ILE A 100 18.42 -1.31 11.01
C ILE A 100 19.60 -2.10 10.45
N ASP A 101 20.71 -1.41 10.20
CA ASP A 101 21.88 -1.99 9.54
C ASP A 101 22.82 -2.76 10.48
N GLY A 102 23.73 -3.51 9.89
CA GLY A 102 24.71 -4.32 10.63
C GLY A 102 25.73 -3.50 11.42
N LYS A 103 25.95 -2.21 11.10
CA LYS A 103 26.87 -1.34 11.84
C LYS A 103 26.48 -1.18 13.31
N MET A 104 25.17 -1.23 13.59
CA MET A 104 24.69 -1.15 14.97
C MET A 104 25.15 -2.39 15.76
N MET A 105 25.04 -3.56 15.17
CA MET A 105 25.53 -4.79 15.81
C MET A 105 27.05 -4.78 16.01
N GLU A 106 27.79 -4.33 15.00
CA GLU A 106 29.26 -4.22 15.09
C GLU A 106 29.69 -3.28 16.23
N LYS A 107 28.99 -2.16 16.42
CA LYS A 107 29.36 -1.14 17.43
C LYS A 107 28.85 -1.45 18.83
N PHE A 108 27.67 -2.02 18.97
CA PHE A 108 26.96 -2.12 20.25
C PHE A 108 26.65 -3.56 20.67
N GLY A 109 26.99 -4.54 19.83
CA GLY A 109 26.79 -5.96 20.10
C GLY A 109 25.38 -6.46 19.77
N THR A 110 25.24 -7.78 19.76
CA THR A 110 24.03 -8.50 19.36
C THR A 110 22.82 -8.17 20.23
N GLU A 111 23.02 -8.06 21.55
CA GLU A 111 21.95 -7.82 22.51
C GLU A 111 21.29 -6.46 22.26
N THR A 112 22.09 -5.39 22.13
CA THR A 112 21.59 -4.05 21.82
C THR A 112 20.89 -4.00 20.47
N TRP A 113 21.48 -4.62 19.44
CA TRP A 113 20.87 -4.69 18.12
C TRP A 113 19.51 -5.39 18.16
N THR A 114 19.41 -6.54 18.85
CA THR A 114 18.15 -7.28 19.01
C THR A 114 17.09 -6.45 19.75
N ALA A 115 17.46 -5.75 20.81
CA ALA A 115 16.56 -4.91 21.55
C ALA A 115 16.00 -3.76 20.68
N VAL A 116 16.85 -3.12 19.88
CA VAL A 116 16.44 -2.05 18.96
C VAL A 116 15.52 -2.58 17.87
N VAL A 117 15.85 -3.75 17.29
CA VAL A 117 15.00 -4.40 16.27
C VAL A 117 13.61 -4.68 16.83
N ASN A 118 13.50 -5.26 18.03
CA ASN A 118 12.21 -5.56 18.65
C ASN A 118 11.42 -4.29 18.99
N THR A 119 12.07 -3.29 19.57
CA THR A 119 11.43 -2.00 19.88
C THR A 119 10.87 -1.33 18.62
N GLN A 120 11.62 -1.35 17.52
CA GLN A 120 11.19 -0.78 16.27
C GLN A 120 10.02 -1.57 15.66
N LEU A 121 10.05 -2.90 15.76
CA LEU A 121 8.94 -3.74 15.31
C LEU A 121 7.66 -3.42 16.08
N ASP A 122 7.73 -3.29 17.41
CA ASP A 122 6.58 -2.97 18.26
C ASP A 122 5.98 -1.60 17.90
N GLN A 123 6.81 -0.60 17.65
CA GLN A 123 6.35 0.72 17.21
C GLN A 123 5.64 0.65 15.85
N LEU A 124 6.23 -0.01 14.87
CA LEU A 124 5.64 -0.13 13.53
C LEU A 124 4.41 -1.04 13.50
N ASN A 125 4.32 -2.02 14.38
CA ASN A 125 3.13 -2.88 14.53
C ASN A 125 1.90 -2.14 15.06
N SER A 126 2.02 -0.88 15.44
CA SER A 126 0.85 -0.02 15.68
C SER A 126 0.03 0.22 14.41
N ILE A 127 0.65 0.11 13.23
CA ILE A 127 -0.04 0.20 11.92
C ILE A 127 -0.89 -1.06 11.73
N ARG A 128 -2.21 -0.89 11.59
CA ARG A 128 -3.17 -1.99 11.48
C ARG A 128 -4.06 -1.92 10.25
N GLN A 129 -4.32 -0.71 9.76
CA GLN A 129 -5.25 -0.47 8.67
C GLN A 129 -4.66 0.49 7.67
N CYS A 130 -4.96 0.26 6.40
CA CYS A 130 -4.54 1.09 5.28
C CYS A 130 -5.75 1.43 4.40
N GLU A 131 -5.73 2.63 3.85
CA GLU A 131 -6.73 3.13 2.93
C GLU A 131 -6.03 3.60 1.65
N VAL A 132 -6.41 3.02 0.51
CA VAL A 132 -5.88 3.43 -0.79
C VAL A 132 -6.61 4.69 -1.24
N ILE A 133 -5.87 5.78 -1.41
CA ILE A 133 -6.38 7.09 -1.81
C ILE A 133 -6.01 7.47 -3.25
N GLY A 134 -5.16 6.69 -3.92
CA GLY A 134 -4.74 6.96 -5.28
C GLY A 134 -3.97 5.82 -5.92
N PHE A 135 -3.86 5.87 -7.25
CA PHE A 135 -3.18 4.87 -8.06
C PHE A 135 -2.16 5.54 -8.97
N ARG A 136 -0.96 4.96 -9.07
CA ARG A 136 -0.01 5.26 -10.11
C ARG A 136 -0.03 4.13 -11.13
N TYR A 137 -0.29 4.48 -12.38
CA TYR A 137 -0.34 3.51 -13.47
C TYR A 137 1.03 3.29 -14.08
N SER A 138 1.28 2.08 -14.57
CA SER A 138 2.46 1.83 -15.38
C SER A 138 2.31 2.46 -16.75
N GLU A 139 3.39 3.07 -17.24
CA GLU A 139 3.44 3.52 -18.63
C GLU A 139 3.47 2.29 -19.54
N LYS A 140 2.60 2.24 -20.56
CA LYS A 140 2.73 1.26 -21.63
C LYS A 140 4.09 1.45 -22.30
N ARG A 141 4.96 0.45 -22.27
CA ARG A 141 6.19 0.49 -23.08
C ARG A 141 5.80 0.74 -24.54
N LYS A 142 6.16 1.92 -25.05
CA LYS A 142 6.17 2.17 -26.50
C LYS A 142 7.30 1.32 -27.08
N GLY A 143 7.01 0.08 -27.52
CA GLY A 143 8.09 -0.71 -28.10
C GLY A 143 7.84 -2.16 -28.45
N ASP A 144 6.63 -2.68 -28.38
CA ASP A 144 6.37 -3.97 -29.06
C ASP A 144 5.69 -3.73 -30.41
N LYS A 145 6.47 -3.17 -31.36
CA LYS A 145 6.23 -3.45 -32.77
C LYS A 145 6.60 -4.92 -32.96
N ILE A 146 5.59 -5.78 -32.93
CA ILE A 146 5.68 -7.11 -33.48
C ILE A 146 6.03 -6.93 -34.98
N THR A 147 7.29 -7.06 -35.29
CA THR A 147 7.71 -7.32 -36.68
C THR A 147 7.24 -8.72 -37.03
N ASN A 148 5.98 -8.84 -37.47
CA ASN A 148 5.57 -9.96 -38.29
C ASN A 148 6.36 -9.84 -39.61
N SER A 149 7.57 -10.44 -39.62
CA SER A 149 8.24 -10.78 -40.84
C SER A 149 7.62 -12.10 -41.33
N GLY A 150 6.61 -11.98 -42.19
CA GLY A 150 6.15 -13.12 -42.97
C GLY A 150 7.25 -13.56 -43.93
N ASN A 151 7.42 -14.84 -44.00
CA ASN A 151 7.91 -15.53 -45.22
C ASN A 151 7.22 -16.89 -45.28
#